data_7457250cebfcdd1148387b33538e109f
#
_entry.id   7457250cebfcdd1148387b33538e109f
#
_cell.length_a   1.000
_cell.length_b   1.000
_cell.length_c   1.000
_cell.angle_alpha   90.00
_cell.angle_beta   90.00
_cell.angle_gamma   90.00
#
_symmetry.space_group_name_H-M   'P 1'
#
loop_
_entity.id
_entity.type
_entity.pdbx_description
1 polymer ?
#
loop_
_entity_poly.entity_id
_entity_poly.type
_entity_poly.pdbx_seq_one_letter_code
_entity_poly.pdbx_strand_id
1 'polypeptide(L)'
;MMLYRFSHKTGSYGVTIKEEDENQVLVQVEQVIKHPKQGDLHNPTETENVFFHERKALSQYEKRYTKKSHLRLFNVEPLPYKVSLQQAITHLEEKLKAENTLHATMSLENLQRLKADYSLQYKQNFE
;
A
#
# COMPACT_ATOMS: atom_id res chain seq x y z
N MET A 1 -9.93 17.57 7.43
CA MET A 1 -9.13 17.20 6.25
C MET A 1 -9.91 16.22 5.41
N MET A 2 -10.09 16.53 4.13
CA MET A 2 -10.83 15.65 3.22
C MET A 2 -9.87 14.69 2.55
N LEU A 3 -10.14 13.39 2.69
CA LEU A 3 -9.33 12.33 2.09
C LEU A 3 -10.05 11.70 0.92
N TYR A 4 -9.25 11.28 -0.05
CA TYR A 4 -9.73 10.53 -1.20
C TYR A 4 -9.01 9.19 -1.26
N ARG A 5 -9.70 8.16 -1.74
CA ARG A 5 -9.09 6.85 -1.97
C ARG A 5 -8.39 6.86 -3.31
N PHE A 6 -7.12 6.51 -3.29
CA PHE A 6 -6.25 6.41 -4.45
C PHE A 6 -5.65 5.01 -4.50
N SER A 7 -5.84 4.33 -5.63
CA SER A 7 -5.23 3.02 -5.83
C SER A 7 -4.02 3.15 -6.73
N HIS A 8 -2.92 2.51 -6.32
CA HIS A 8 -1.68 2.50 -7.09
C HIS A 8 -1.10 1.09 -7.04
N LYS A 9 -0.98 0.48 -8.24
CA LYS A 9 -0.64 -0.94 -8.34
C LYS A 9 -1.64 -1.74 -7.51
N THR A 10 -1.27 -2.52 -6.55
CA THR A 10 -2.24 -3.27 -5.73
C THR A 10 -2.47 -2.65 -4.35
N GLY A 11 -1.85 -1.51 -4.08
CA GLY A 11 -2.05 -0.78 -2.83
C GLY A 11 -3.19 0.23 -2.94
N SER A 12 -3.77 0.60 -1.80
CA SER A 12 -4.78 1.65 -1.70
C SER A 12 -4.41 2.61 -0.57
N TYR A 13 -4.63 3.90 -0.82
CA TYR A 13 -4.15 4.96 0.07
C TYR A 13 -5.21 6.03 0.28
N GLY A 14 -5.18 6.65 1.45
CA GLY A 14 -5.91 7.89 1.70
C GLY A 14 -5.01 9.06 1.35
N VAL A 15 -5.47 9.93 0.46
CA VAL A 15 -4.66 11.03 -0.07
C VAL A 15 -5.39 12.36 0.03
N THR A 16 -4.61 13.45 0.07
CA THR A 16 -5.13 14.82 -0.08
C THR A 16 -4.76 15.32 -1.48
N ILE A 17 -5.55 16.27 -1.99
CA ILE A 17 -5.25 16.92 -3.26
C ILE A 17 -4.40 18.16 -2.97
N LYS A 18 -3.23 18.25 -3.61
CA LYS A 18 -2.29 19.36 -3.44
C LYS A 18 -2.38 20.37 -4.58
N GLU A 19 -2.59 19.88 -5.80
CA GLU A 19 -2.73 20.71 -6.99
C GLU A 19 -3.74 20.07 -7.91
N GLU A 20 -4.45 20.89 -8.67
CA GLU A 20 -5.50 20.42 -9.55
C GLU A 20 -5.50 21.28 -10.82
N ASP A 21 -5.52 20.62 -11.99
CA ASP A 21 -5.75 21.27 -13.27
C ASP A 21 -6.91 20.59 -14.01
N GLU A 22 -7.13 20.92 -15.26
CA GLU A 22 -8.26 20.39 -16.05
C GLU A 22 -8.17 18.89 -16.29
N ASN A 23 -6.95 18.33 -16.34
CA ASN A 23 -6.72 16.97 -16.77
C ASN A 23 -6.31 16.04 -15.63
N GLN A 24 -5.62 16.56 -14.62
CA GLN A 24 -5.06 15.73 -13.57
C GLN A 24 -4.97 16.46 -12.23
N VAL A 25 -4.72 15.69 -11.20
CA VAL A 25 -4.52 16.19 -9.84
C VAL A 25 -3.20 15.66 -9.30
N LEU A 26 -2.56 16.44 -8.45
CA LEU A 26 -1.41 15.99 -7.67
C LEU A 26 -1.92 15.61 -6.29
N VAL A 27 -1.75 14.34 -5.93
CA VAL A 27 -2.19 13.83 -4.63
C VAL A 27 -1.00 13.54 -3.74
N GLN A 28 -1.22 13.60 -2.42
CA GLN A 28 -0.20 13.31 -1.42
C GLN A 28 -0.73 12.23 -0.48
N VAL A 29 0.10 11.23 -0.24
CA VAL A 29 -0.25 10.10 0.63
C VAL A 29 -0.27 10.52 2.09
N GLU A 30 -1.41 10.33 2.75
CA GLU A 30 -1.59 10.62 4.18
C GLU A 30 -1.75 9.36 5.02
N GLN A 31 -2.32 8.29 4.47
CA GLN A 31 -2.44 7.02 5.17
C GLN A 31 -2.54 5.84 4.20
N VAL A 32 -2.31 4.63 4.71
CA VAL A 32 -2.43 3.40 3.94
C VAL A 32 -3.77 2.75 4.27
N ILE A 33 -4.54 2.40 3.23
CA ILE A 33 -5.80 1.66 3.38
C ILE A 33 -5.53 0.17 3.20
N LYS A 34 -4.81 -0.20 2.13
CA LYS A 34 -4.39 -1.58 1.86
C LYS A 34 -2.93 -1.61 1.45
N HIS A 35 -2.15 -2.47 2.08
CA HIS A 35 -0.76 -2.71 1.69
C HIS A 35 -0.74 -3.40 0.32
N PRO A 36 0.23 -3.05 -0.56
CA PRO A 36 0.35 -3.72 -1.85
C PRO A 36 0.52 -5.24 -1.71
N LYS A 37 -0.09 -5.98 -2.62
CA LYS A 37 0.15 -7.41 -2.75
C LYS A 37 1.55 -7.63 -3.28
N GLN A 38 2.17 -8.72 -2.86
CA GLN A 38 3.52 -9.06 -3.29
C GLN A 38 3.47 -9.93 -4.54
N GLY A 39 4.56 -9.93 -5.31
CA GLY A 39 4.70 -10.76 -6.49
C GLY A 39 4.46 -10.03 -7.81
N ASP A 40 4.16 -10.79 -8.87
CA ASP A 40 3.93 -10.26 -10.21
C ASP A 40 2.50 -9.73 -10.35
N LEU A 41 2.35 -8.48 -10.77
CA LEU A 41 1.04 -7.85 -10.93
C LEU A 41 0.19 -8.48 -12.04
N HIS A 42 0.85 -9.01 -13.08
CA HIS A 42 0.16 -9.63 -14.22
C HIS A 42 -0.14 -11.12 -13.99
N ASN A 43 0.56 -11.74 -13.04
CA ASN A 43 0.40 -13.15 -12.70
C ASN A 43 0.32 -13.27 -11.17
N PRO A 44 -0.79 -12.81 -10.55
CA PRO A 44 -0.84 -12.54 -9.11
C PRO A 44 -0.76 -13.78 -8.21
N THR A 45 -0.89 -14.99 -8.74
CA THR A 45 -0.76 -16.22 -7.93
C THR A 45 0.43 -17.08 -8.34
N GLU A 46 1.18 -16.66 -9.37
CA GLU A 46 2.28 -17.42 -9.89
C GLU A 46 3.56 -17.22 -9.08
N THR A 47 4.35 -18.28 -8.94
CA THR A 47 5.65 -18.25 -8.26
C THR A 47 6.78 -18.73 -9.18
N GLU A 48 6.44 -19.40 -10.29
CA GLU A 48 7.40 -19.92 -11.27
C GLU A 48 7.35 -19.11 -12.56
N ASN A 49 8.49 -18.96 -13.20
CA ASN A 49 8.64 -18.24 -14.49
C ASN A 49 8.17 -16.78 -14.43
N VAL A 50 8.11 -16.19 -13.23
CA VAL A 50 7.77 -14.80 -13.03
C VAL A 50 8.76 -14.19 -12.05
N PHE A 51 8.96 -12.88 -12.14
CA PHE A 51 9.74 -12.17 -11.15
C PHE A 51 8.82 -11.84 -9.95
N PHE A 52 9.17 -12.37 -8.78
CA PHE A 52 8.37 -12.17 -7.59
C PHE A 52 8.77 -10.87 -6.91
N HIS A 53 8.15 -9.76 -7.33
CA HIS A 53 8.48 -8.42 -6.87
C HIS A 53 8.13 -8.20 -5.40
N GLU A 54 9.08 -7.61 -4.68
CA GLU A 54 8.83 -7.04 -3.36
C GLU A 54 8.27 -5.64 -3.56
N ARG A 55 7.03 -5.42 -3.09
CA ARG A 55 6.33 -4.17 -3.34
C ARG A 55 6.10 -3.41 -2.05
N LYS A 56 6.77 -2.26 -1.97
CA LYS A 56 6.69 -1.36 -0.84
C LYS A 56 5.48 -0.44 -0.97
N ALA A 57 4.83 -0.13 0.15
CA ALA A 57 3.77 0.87 0.17
C ALA A 57 4.36 2.25 -0.18
N LEU A 58 3.56 3.11 -0.81
CA LEU A 58 3.95 4.50 -1.01
C LEU A 58 4.23 5.13 0.34
N SER A 59 5.26 5.98 0.38
CA SER A 59 5.73 6.59 1.62
C SER A 59 4.79 7.69 2.10
N GLN A 60 4.87 8.01 3.39
CA GLN A 60 4.17 9.15 3.95
C GLN A 60 4.57 10.42 3.20
N TYR A 61 3.55 11.20 2.79
CA TYR A 61 3.71 12.44 2.03
C TYR A 61 4.23 12.28 0.60
N GLU A 62 4.37 11.06 0.12
CA GLU A 62 4.74 10.82 -1.28
C GLU A 62 3.65 11.37 -2.19
N LYS A 63 4.07 12.03 -3.28
CA LYS A 63 3.15 12.68 -4.22
C LYS A 63 3.10 11.93 -5.53
N ARG A 64 1.91 11.88 -6.12
CA ARG A 64 1.66 11.24 -7.42
C ARG A 64 0.66 12.06 -8.22
N TYR A 65 0.85 12.10 -9.53
CA TYR A 65 -0.19 12.61 -10.42
C TYR A 65 -1.17 11.50 -10.78
N THR A 66 -2.43 11.85 -10.84
CA THR A 66 -3.48 10.92 -11.29
C THR A 66 -4.64 11.71 -11.90
N LYS A 67 -5.56 11.00 -12.54
CA LYS A 67 -6.78 11.60 -13.06
C LYS A 67 -7.79 11.74 -11.91
N LYS A 68 -8.52 12.85 -11.89
CA LYS A 68 -9.53 13.09 -10.86
C LYS A 68 -10.57 11.98 -10.82
N SER A 69 -10.92 11.41 -11.97
CA SER A 69 -11.87 10.31 -12.08
C SER A 69 -11.40 9.02 -11.39
N HIS A 70 -10.11 8.89 -11.09
CA HIS A 70 -9.55 7.74 -10.40
C HIS A 70 -9.64 7.85 -8.88
N LEU A 71 -10.10 9.00 -8.37
CA LEU A 71 -10.24 9.21 -6.93
C LEU A 71 -11.68 8.91 -6.48
N ARG A 72 -11.81 8.41 -5.26
CA ARG A 72 -13.10 8.20 -4.61
C ARG A 72 -13.07 8.89 -3.25
N LEU A 73 -14.19 9.47 -2.85
CA LEU A 73 -14.28 10.06 -1.51
C LEU A 73 -14.08 8.96 -0.46
N PHE A 74 -13.16 9.18 0.46
CA PHE A 74 -12.82 8.22 1.50
C PHE A 74 -13.45 8.70 2.81
N ASN A 75 -14.58 8.08 3.16
CA ASN A 75 -15.42 8.51 4.26
C ASN A 75 -15.13 7.73 5.55
N VAL A 76 -13.87 7.76 5.99
CA VAL A 76 -13.45 7.18 7.26
C VAL A 76 -12.57 8.15 8.02
N GLU A 77 -12.42 7.90 9.31
CA GLU A 77 -11.60 8.71 10.20
C GLU A 77 -10.15 8.69 9.76
N PRO A 78 -9.49 9.84 9.60
CA PRO A 78 -8.07 9.87 9.31
C PRO A 78 -7.25 9.23 10.43
N LEU A 79 -6.23 8.44 10.06
CA LEU A 79 -5.30 7.79 10.97
C LEU A 79 -3.88 8.30 10.69
N PRO A 80 -3.03 8.41 11.71
CA PRO A 80 -1.60 8.64 11.48
C PRO A 80 -1.04 7.58 10.53
N TYR A 81 -0.14 7.99 9.64
CA TYR A 81 0.40 7.09 8.62
C TYR A 81 0.96 5.80 9.21
N LYS A 82 1.79 5.90 10.26
CA LYS A 82 2.43 4.72 10.87
C LYS A 82 1.40 3.73 11.42
N VAL A 83 0.34 4.24 12.03
CA VAL A 83 -0.75 3.40 12.56
C VAL A 83 -1.47 2.70 11.40
N SER A 84 -1.80 3.44 10.36
CA SER A 84 -2.48 2.86 9.20
C SER A 84 -1.61 1.84 8.46
N LEU A 85 -0.32 2.10 8.33
CA LEU A 85 0.62 1.17 7.72
C LEU A 85 0.68 -0.14 8.51
N GLN A 86 0.80 -0.06 9.85
CA GLN A 86 0.83 -1.25 10.69
C GLN A 86 -0.45 -2.07 10.55
N GLN A 87 -1.60 -1.42 10.57
CA GLN A 87 -2.89 -2.10 10.41
C GLN A 87 -3.01 -2.77 9.04
N ALA A 88 -2.57 -2.10 7.98
CA ALA A 88 -2.62 -2.63 6.62
C ALA A 88 -1.71 -3.85 6.47
N ILE A 89 -0.51 -3.83 7.05
CA ILE A 89 0.41 -4.97 7.05
C ILE A 89 -0.21 -6.15 7.79
N THR A 90 -0.71 -5.91 9.00
CA THR A 90 -1.32 -6.97 9.82
C THR A 90 -2.48 -7.62 9.10
N HIS A 91 -3.34 -6.82 8.47
CA HIS A 91 -4.49 -7.33 7.72
C HIS A 91 -4.04 -8.22 6.56
N LEU A 92 -3.03 -7.80 5.81
CA LEU A 92 -2.49 -8.61 4.70
C LEU A 92 -1.84 -9.89 5.21
N GLU A 93 -1.07 -9.82 6.30
CA GLU A 93 -0.46 -11.00 6.92
C GLU A 93 -1.48 -12.03 7.35
N GLU A 94 -2.55 -11.59 8.01
CA GLU A 94 -3.62 -12.48 8.44
C GLU A 94 -4.29 -13.20 7.27
N LYS A 95 -4.54 -12.45 6.20
CA LYS A 95 -5.11 -12.99 4.97
C LYS A 95 -4.19 -14.04 4.34
N LEU A 96 -2.90 -13.73 4.25
CA LEU A 96 -1.90 -14.63 3.66
C LEU A 96 -1.70 -15.90 4.49
N LYS A 97 -1.72 -15.79 5.81
CA LYS A 97 -1.60 -16.95 6.70
C LYS A 97 -2.77 -17.92 6.54
N ALA A 98 -3.94 -17.42 6.15
CA ALA A 98 -5.10 -18.24 5.89
C ALA A 98 -5.04 -18.97 4.52
N GLU A 99 -4.16 -18.53 3.63
CA GLU A 99 -3.99 -19.08 2.29
C GLU A 99 -2.97 -20.19 2.29
N ASN A 100 -2.90 -21.21 2.48
CA ASN A 100 -1.87 -22.26 2.55
C ASN A 100 -1.23 -22.54 1.17
N THR A 101 -0.56 -21.55 0.60
CA THR A 101 0.07 -21.64 -0.74
C THR A 101 1.52 -21.20 -0.71
N LEU A 102 2.30 -21.61 -1.70
CA LEU A 102 3.68 -21.13 -1.86
C LEU A 102 3.72 -19.63 -2.11
N HIS A 103 2.79 -19.11 -2.90
CA HIS A 103 2.67 -17.67 -3.14
C HIS A 103 2.50 -16.92 -1.82
N ALA A 104 1.63 -17.39 -0.93
CA ALA A 104 1.43 -16.76 0.38
C ALA A 104 2.69 -16.82 1.23
N THR A 105 3.41 -17.93 1.22
CA THR A 105 4.68 -18.07 1.96
C THR A 105 5.72 -17.06 1.46
N MET A 106 5.89 -16.95 0.15
CA MET A 106 6.83 -15.99 -0.43
C MET A 106 6.41 -14.54 -0.14
N SER A 107 5.10 -14.27 -0.17
CA SER A 107 4.56 -12.95 0.18
C SER A 107 4.85 -12.58 1.63
N LEU A 108 4.69 -13.53 2.55
CA LEU A 108 4.99 -13.31 3.97
C LEU A 108 6.48 -13.04 4.20
N GLU A 109 7.36 -13.73 3.46
CA GLU A 109 8.80 -13.46 3.51
C GLU A 109 9.12 -12.04 3.05
N ASN A 110 8.50 -11.59 1.95
CA ASN A 110 8.65 -10.22 1.47
C ASN A 110 8.20 -9.22 2.54
N LEU A 111 7.06 -9.49 3.19
CA LEU A 111 6.54 -8.60 4.23
C LEU A 111 7.47 -8.50 5.44
N GLN A 112 8.16 -9.60 5.81
CA GLN A 112 9.14 -9.55 6.90
C GLN A 112 10.27 -8.59 6.57
N ARG A 113 10.80 -8.64 5.34
CA ARG A 113 11.84 -7.72 4.89
C ARG A 113 11.35 -6.28 4.87
N LEU A 114 10.13 -6.06 4.35
CA LEU A 114 9.53 -4.73 4.31
C LEU A 114 9.30 -4.16 5.72
N LYS A 115 8.87 -4.98 6.67
CA LYS A 115 8.68 -4.55 8.05
C LYS A 115 9.99 -4.05 8.66
N ALA A 116 11.10 -4.72 8.37
CA ALA A 116 12.42 -4.26 8.80
C ALA A 116 12.77 -2.90 8.16
N ASP A 117 12.51 -2.74 6.86
CA ASP A 117 12.74 -1.48 6.15
C ASP A 117 11.89 -0.34 6.72
N TYR A 118 10.60 -0.60 6.95
CA TYR A 118 9.69 0.39 7.53
C TYR A 118 10.13 0.78 8.95
N SER A 119 10.58 -0.19 9.72
CA SER A 119 11.05 0.07 11.09
C SER A 119 12.23 1.05 11.10
N LEU A 120 13.14 0.92 10.14
CA LEU A 120 14.25 1.86 9.99
C LEU A 120 13.76 3.22 9.46
N GLN A 121 12.92 3.21 8.45
CA GLN A 121 12.45 4.44 7.81
C GLN A 121 11.62 5.32 8.75
N TYR A 122 10.75 4.72 9.53
CA TYR A 122 9.79 5.44 10.37
C TYR A 122 10.16 5.42 11.84
N LYS A 123 11.29 4.82 12.19
CA LYS A 123 11.79 4.74 13.59
C LYS A 123 10.74 4.18 14.55
N GLN A 124 10.11 3.08 14.13
CA GLN A 124 9.06 2.39 14.89
C GLN A 124 9.18 0.90 14.62
N ASN A 125 8.86 0.08 15.63
CA ASN A 125 8.85 -1.36 15.46
C ASN A 125 7.56 -1.81 14.79
N PHE A 126 7.65 -2.37 13.56
CA PHE A 126 6.53 -2.92 12.80
C PHE A 126 6.39 -4.44 12.96
N GLU A 127 7.26 -5.05 13.71
CA GLU A 127 7.24 -6.51 13.90
C GLU A 127 6.33 -6.97 15.03
#